data_48b4123229f38ab61c114174dbe93426
#
_entry.id   48b4123229f38ab61c114174dbe93426
#
_cell.length_a   1.000
_cell.length_b   1.000
_cell.length_c   1.000
_cell.angle_alpha   90.00
_cell.angle_beta   90.00
_cell.angle_gamma   90.00
#
_symmetry.space_group_name_H-M   'P 1'
#
loop_
_entity.id
_entity.type
_entity.pdbx_description
1 polymer ?
#
loop_
_entity_poly.entity_id
_entity_poly.type
_entity_poly.pdbx_seq_one_letter_code
_entity_poly.pdbx_strand_id
1 'polypeptide(L)'
;ITTRLVGSEMCIRDRFGTCVRSGNLHIPVMESLGIYNLQGTSFQKNREKVIACYGKMQEQSAGKDTTVGHWEIAGVISPKPMPTYPHGFPQEIIQEFEQKTRRGTLCNQVYSGTEVIKDYGKEHVETGKLIVYTSADSVFQVAAHEEVVPLEELYEDCRIARKILTGEHGVGRVIARPFVGTYPNYTRTVNRHDFSLMPPKETILDTLKRAEKDVIGVGKIYDIFAGRGITKTYPNEGNQKNMERVLELMEKEFSGLCFVNLVDFDMLYGHRNDIDGYVRALNEVDRQFGIMMEKMKEEDILIITADHGCDPGFKGTDHSREYTPCLCYGANLRQGVDLGIRSSFADIAQTIAQYLKIEFSGDGTGFLQEIMK
;
A
#
# COMPACT_ATOMS: atom_id res chain seq x y z
N ILE A 1 -3.70 -2.25 15.15
CA ILE A 1 -3.75 -3.01 13.89
C ILE A 1 -4.47 -2.17 12.84
N THR A 2 -3.83 -1.94 11.71
CA THR A 2 -4.42 -1.19 10.60
C THR A 2 -4.53 -2.09 9.39
N THR A 3 -5.71 -2.23 8.82
CA THR A 3 -5.96 -3.01 7.61
C THR A 3 -6.49 -2.13 6.49
N ARG A 4 -6.26 -2.54 5.24
CA ARG A 4 -6.70 -1.83 4.04
C ARG A 4 -8.16 -2.15 3.74
N LEU A 5 -9.01 -1.15 3.72
CA LEU A 5 -10.38 -1.20 3.24
C LEU A 5 -10.75 0.03 2.44
N VAL A 6 -11.62 -0.12 1.52
CA VAL A 6 -11.99 0.81 0.44
C VAL A 6 -12.94 1.91 0.86
N GLY A 7 -12.74 3.15 0.45
CA GLY A 7 -13.77 4.13 0.55
C GLY A 7 -13.52 5.55 0.10
N SER A 8 -14.52 6.19 -0.46
CA SER A 8 -14.68 7.63 -0.65
C SER A 8 -16.13 7.99 -0.80
N GLU A 9 -16.48 9.30 -0.92
CA GLU A 9 -17.88 9.67 -1.18
C GLU A 9 -18.41 9.10 -2.50
N MET A 10 -17.62 9.10 -3.54
CA MET A 10 -17.96 8.42 -4.78
C MET A 10 -17.75 6.91 -4.65
N CYS A 11 -16.75 6.45 -3.95
CA CYS A 11 -16.42 5.06 -3.74
C CYS A 11 -17.33 4.35 -2.74
N ILE A 12 -17.63 4.97 -1.63
CA ILE A 12 -18.66 4.48 -0.73
C ILE A 12 -20.00 4.44 -1.50
N ARG A 13 -20.30 5.43 -2.32
CA ARG A 13 -21.54 5.47 -3.10
C ARG A 13 -21.54 4.54 -4.30
N ASP A 14 -20.46 4.46 -5.06
CA ASP A 14 -20.40 3.71 -6.31
C ASP A 14 -19.82 2.30 -6.16
N ARG A 15 -18.87 2.05 -5.27
CA ARG A 15 -18.26 0.74 -5.06
C ARG A 15 -18.91 -0.14 -4.04
N PHE A 16 -19.15 0.37 -2.83
CA PHE A 16 -20.04 -0.33 -1.94
C PHE A 16 -21.37 -0.50 -2.62
N GLY A 17 -21.83 0.53 -3.34
CA GLY A 17 -22.99 0.43 -4.21
C GLY A 17 -22.85 -0.66 -5.28
N THR A 18 -21.70 -0.78 -5.94
CA THR A 18 -21.44 -1.84 -6.91
C THR A 18 -21.37 -3.21 -6.25
N CYS A 19 -20.68 -3.35 -5.14
CA CYS A 19 -20.63 -4.59 -4.37
C CYS A 19 -22.01 -4.98 -3.80
N VAL A 20 -22.78 -4.02 -3.29
CA VAL A 20 -24.15 -4.25 -2.82
C VAL A 20 -25.09 -4.64 -3.97
N ARG A 21 -24.98 -3.97 -5.13
CA ARG A 21 -25.78 -4.30 -6.33
C ARG A 21 -25.49 -5.68 -6.88
N SER A 22 -24.33 -6.28 -6.60
CA SER A 22 -24.05 -7.67 -6.97
C SER A 22 -25.00 -8.67 -6.29
N GLY A 23 -25.61 -8.26 -5.18
CA GLY A 23 -26.51 -9.10 -4.37
C GLY A 23 -25.82 -10.16 -3.51
N ASN A 24 -24.49 -10.29 -3.62
CA ASN A 24 -23.69 -11.33 -2.95
C ASN A 24 -22.84 -10.81 -1.78
N LEU A 25 -22.92 -9.51 -1.48
CA LEU A 25 -22.17 -8.91 -0.37
C LEU A 25 -22.79 -9.28 0.97
N HIS A 26 -22.02 -9.91 1.85
CA HIS A 26 -22.41 -10.29 3.20
C HIS A 26 -21.29 -9.95 4.18
N ILE A 27 -21.40 -8.80 4.85
CA ILE A 27 -20.37 -8.21 5.72
C ILE A 27 -20.93 -7.81 7.10
N PRO A 28 -21.55 -8.74 7.86
CA PRO A 28 -22.24 -8.41 9.10
C PRO A 28 -21.34 -7.80 10.17
N VAL A 29 -20.05 -8.12 10.17
CA VAL A 29 -19.07 -7.56 11.12
C VAL A 29 -18.83 -6.09 10.81
N MET A 30 -18.43 -5.75 9.59
CA MET A 30 -18.25 -4.35 9.16
C MET A 30 -19.54 -3.53 9.27
N GLU A 31 -20.72 -4.14 9.05
CA GLU A 31 -22.01 -3.50 9.34
C GLU A 31 -22.13 -3.14 10.83
N SER A 32 -21.75 -4.06 11.73
CA SER A 32 -21.79 -3.80 13.17
C SER A 32 -20.80 -2.72 13.60
N LEU A 33 -19.71 -2.57 12.86
CA LEU A 33 -18.70 -1.52 13.04
C LEU A 33 -19.12 -0.16 12.46
N GLY A 34 -20.24 -0.08 11.72
CA GLY A 34 -20.82 1.17 11.24
C GLY A 34 -20.46 1.55 9.80
N ILE A 35 -20.00 0.61 8.96
CA ILE A 35 -19.65 0.92 7.55
C ILE A 35 -20.84 1.52 6.78
N TYR A 36 -22.08 1.10 7.04
CA TYR A 36 -23.29 1.64 6.43
C TYR A 36 -23.83 2.91 7.12
N ASN A 37 -23.25 3.31 8.24
CA ASN A 37 -23.56 4.56 8.92
C ASN A 37 -22.73 5.74 8.39
N LEU A 38 -21.71 5.46 7.58
CA LEU A 38 -20.92 6.48 6.92
C LEU A 38 -21.79 7.30 5.95
N GLN A 39 -21.66 8.61 5.97
CA GLN A 39 -22.36 9.48 5.04
C GLN A 39 -22.04 9.13 3.59
N GLY A 40 -23.05 8.97 2.74
CA GLY A 40 -22.89 8.51 1.36
C GLY A 40 -23.18 7.03 1.15
N THR A 41 -23.43 6.23 2.20
CA THR A 41 -23.79 4.80 2.12
C THR A 41 -25.30 4.54 2.13
N SER A 42 -26.11 5.47 1.64
CA SER A 42 -27.58 5.46 1.72
C SER A 42 -28.29 4.34 0.93
N PHE A 43 -27.55 3.46 0.29
CA PHE A 43 -28.06 2.27 -0.42
C PHE A 43 -28.35 1.08 0.52
N GLN A 44 -27.98 1.17 1.78
CA GLN A 44 -28.32 0.22 2.83
C GLN A 44 -28.93 0.93 4.04
N LYS A 45 -29.70 0.20 4.83
CA LYS A 45 -30.28 0.73 6.06
C LYS A 45 -29.18 0.86 7.13
N ASN A 46 -29.04 2.06 7.69
CA ASN A 46 -28.12 2.31 8.81
C ASN A 46 -28.47 1.39 9.99
N ARG A 47 -27.45 0.91 10.70
CA ARG A 47 -27.66 0.20 11.96
C ARG A 47 -28.03 1.17 13.08
N GLU A 48 -29.04 0.83 13.86
CA GLU A 48 -29.43 1.59 15.05
C GLU A 48 -28.39 1.47 16.17
N LYS A 49 -27.69 0.32 16.24
CA LYS A 49 -26.65 0.06 17.23
C LYS A 49 -25.34 -0.30 16.55
N VAL A 50 -24.39 0.64 16.60
CA VAL A 50 -23.01 0.46 16.13
C VAL A 50 -22.09 0.24 17.33
N ILE A 51 -21.19 -0.75 17.23
CA ILE A 51 -20.29 -1.15 18.33
C ILE A 51 -18.88 -0.56 18.21
N ALA A 52 -18.63 0.30 17.22
CA ALA A 52 -17.35 0.96 16.98
C ALA A 52 -17.53 2.48 16.88
N CYS A 53 -16.40 3.21 16.84
CA CYS A 53 -16.37 4.57 16.34
C CYS A 53 -16.14 4.51 14.83
N TYR A 54 -16.80 5.36 14.05
CA TYR A 54 -16.76 5.32 12.60
C TYR A 54 -16.68 6.73 12.00
N GLY A 55 -16.03 6.86 10.88
CA GLY A 55 -15.90 8.12 10.16
C GLY A 55 -15.27 7.92 8.78
N LYS A 56 -15.07 9.01 8.07
CA LYS A 56 -14.40 9.06 6.77
C LYS A 56 -13.10 9.83 6.88
N MET A 57 -12.11 9.47 6.07
CA MET A 57 -10.83 10.15 6.02
C MET A 57 -10.57 10.68 4.61
N GLN A 58 -10.08 11.91 4.53
CA GLN A 58 -9.69 12.56 3.28
C GLN A 58 -8.17 12.46 3.10
N GLU A 59 -7.71 12.00 1.94
CA GLU A 59 -6.29 12.02 1.60
C GLU A 59 -5.83 13.46 1.31
N GLN A 60 -4.77 13.90 1.97
CA GLN A 60 -4.14 15.21 1.77
C GLN A 60 -2.95 15.15 0.83
N SER A 61 -2.28 14.02 0.75
CA SER A 61 -1.14 13.82 -0.14
C SER A 61 -1.53 14.05 -1.60
N ALA A 62 -0.63 14.61 -2.39
CA ALA A 62 -0.88 14.92 -3.81
C ALA A 62 -0.90 13.67 -4.71
N GLY A 63 -0.25 12.57 -4.30
CA GLY A 63 -0.33 11.26 -4.94
C GLY A 63 -1.59 10.50 -4.53
N LYS A 64 -1.97 9.49 -5.30
CA LYS A 64 -3.10 8.59 -5.03
C LYS A 64 -2.68 7.12 -5.12
N ASP A 65 -1.39 6.87 -4.94
CA ASP A 65 -0.81 5.52 -5.01
C ASP A 65 -0.66 4.90 -3.63
N THR A 66 -0.53 3.57 -3.62
CA THR A 66 -0.38 2.78 -2.40
C THR A 66 0.72 3.30 -1.47
N THR A 67 1.86 3.71 -2.01
CA THR A 67 3.01 4.15 -1.21
C THR A 67 2.69 5.44 -0.47
N VAL A 68 2.17 6.43 -1.19
CA VAL A 68 1.84 7.75 -0.64
C VAL A 68 0.71 7.65 0.39
N GLY A 69 -0.35 6.87 0.09
CA GLY A 69 -1.46 6.67 1.04
C GLY A 69 -1.00 6.00 2.34
N HIS A 70 -0.13 4.99 2.27
CA HIS A 70 0.43 4.36 3.47
C HIS A 70 1.35 5.30 4.25
N TRP A 71 2.16 6.12 3.56
CA TRP A 71 2.97 7.13 4.23
C TRP A 71 2.11 8.15 4.98
N GLU A 72 0.98 8.56 4.38
CA GLU A 72 0.06 9.47 5.04
C GLU A 72 -0.60 8.80 6.26
N ILE A 73 -1.05 7.55 6.17
CA ILE A 73 -1.52 6.78 7.34
C ILE A 73 -0.45 6.73 8.44
N ALA A 74 0.83 6.68 8.05
CA ALA A 74 1.96 6.68 8.99
C ALA A 74 2.43 8.08 9.42
N GLY A 75 1.68 9.15 9.10
CA GLY A 75 1.92 10.51 9.58
C GLY A 75 2.81 11.37 8.68
N VAL A 76 2.91 11.05 7.38
CA VAL A 76 3.71 11.82 6.42
C VAL A 76 2.86 12.22 5.22
N ILE A 77 2.43 13.47 5.16
CA ILE A 77 1.74 14.05 3.99
C ILE A 77 2.77 14.39 2.91
N SER A 78 2.54 13.90 1.70
CA SER A 78 3.38 14.16 0.52
C SER A 78 2.77 15.26 -0.33
N PRO A 79 3.32 16.51 -0.30
CA PRO A 79 2.69 17.66 -0.97
C PRO A 79 2.84 17.64 -2.49
N LYS A 80 3.67 16.76 -3.03
CA LYS A 80 3.88 16.56 -4.47
C LYS A 80 3.67 15.09 -4.83
N PRO A 81 3.04 14.80 -5.99
CA PRO A 81 2.96 13.44 -6.49
C PRO A 81 4.36 12.93 -6.85
N MET A 82 4.54 11.62 -6.84
CA MET A 82 5.77 11.02 -7.32
C MET A 82 5.97 11.32 -8.82
N PRO A 83 7.20 11.59 -9.28
CA PRO A 83 7.46 11.95 -10.68
C PRO A 83 7.19 10.77 -11.60
N THR A 84 6.66 11.07 -12.80
CA THR A 84 6.50 10.13 -13.91
C THR A 84 7.27 10.62 -15.13
N TYR A 85 7.69 9.72 -16.00
CA TYR A 85 8.57 10.01 -17.12
C TYR A 85 7.99 9.50 -18.45
N PRO A 86 6.92 10.14 -18.98
CA PRO A 86 6.25 9.69 -20.21
C PRO A 86 7.13 9.75 -21.47
N HIS A 87 8.23 10.48 -21.42
CA HIS A 87 9.19 10.60 -22.54
C HIS A 87 10.56 9.97 -22.21
N GLY A 88 10.64 9.12 -21.16
CA GLY A 88 11.91 8.60 -20.65
C GLY A 88 12.57 9.54 -19.65
N PHE A 89 13.59 9.04 -18.97
CA PHE A 89 14.34 9.81 -17.96
C PHE A 89 15.26 10.86 -18.61
N PRO A 90 15.49 12.00 -17.93
CA PRO A 90 16.45 13.00 -18.35
C PRO A 90 17.85 12.42 -18.64
N GLN A 91 18.53 12.99 -19.61
CA GLN A 91 19.83 12.44 -20.07
C GLN A 91 20.88 12.48 -18.95
N GLU A 92 20.83 13.48 -18.06
CA GLU A 92 21.73 13.59 -16.91
C GLU A 92 21.57 12.41 -15.93
N ILE A 93 20.35 11.94 -15.69
CA ILE A 93 20.07 10.76 -14.85
C ILE A 93 20.64 9.49 -15.50
N ILE A 94 20.42 9.31 -16.80
CA ILE A 94 20.93 8.16 -17.55
C ILE A 94 22.46 8.16 -17.55
N GLN A 95 23.11 9.29 -17.82
CA GLN A 95 24.57 9.41 -17.83
C GLN A 95 25.19 9.12 -16.45
N GLU A 96 24.59 9.65 -15.37
CA GLU A 96 25.04 9.37 -14.02
C GLU A 96 24.89 7.87 -13.67
N PHE A 97 23.79 7.25 -14.09
CA PHE A 97 23.57 5.81 -13.92
C PHE A 97 24.61 4.98 -14.68
N GLU A 98 24.84 5.27 -15.97
CA GLU A 98 25.86 4.60 -16.80
C GLU A 98 27.28 4.75 -16.22
N GLN A 99 27.62 5.95 -15.76
CA GLN A 99 28.93 6.20 -15.15
C GLN A 99 29.14 5.37 -13.88
N LYS A 100 28.12 5.28 -13.01
CA LYS A 100 28.24 4.59 -11.73
C LYS A 100 28.15 3.08 -11.86
N THR A 101 27.34 2.56 -12.78
CA THR A 101 27.22 1.11 -13.06
C THR A 101 28.33 0.63 -14.01
N ARG A 102 29.01 1.53 -14.71
CA ARG A 102 30.02 1.22 -15.77
C ARG A 102 29.43 0.40 -16.93
N ARG A 103 28.10 0.51 -17.13
CA ARG A 103 27.40 -0.12 -18.25
C ARG A 103 26.58 0.94 -18.97
N GLY A 104 26.55 0.85 -20.30
CA GLY A 104 25.65 1.68 -21.11
C GLY A 104 24.19 1.23 -20.92
N THR A 105 23.25 2.02 -21.41
CA THR A 105 21.82 1.74 -21.36
C THR A 105 21.19 1.58 -22.73
N LEU A 106 20.07 0.89 -22.80
CA LEU A 106 19.20 0.71 -23.95
C LEU A 106 17.79 1.20 -23.60
N CYS A 107 17.01 1.57 -24.60
CA CYS A 107 15.62 1.94 -24.55
C CYS A 107 15.36 3.34 -23.94
N ASN A 108 15.33 3.50 -22.63
CA ASN A 108 14.95 4.73 -21.90
C ASN A 108 13.60 5.33 -22.37
N GLN A 109 12.57 4.52 -22.45
CA GLN A 109 11.23 4.91 -22.92
C GLN A 109 10.15 4.25 -22.05
N VAL A 110 8.90 4.69 -22.23
CA VAL A 110 7.73 3.96 -21.73
C VAL A 110 7.57 2.68 -22.54
N TYR A 111 7.59 1.53 -21.86
CA TYR A 111 7.55 0.24 -22.54
C TYR A 111 6.82 -0.83 -21.71
N SER A 112 6.19 -1.79 -22.42
CA SER A 112 5.74 -3.03 -21.79
C SER A 112 6.95 -3.88 -21.43
N GLY A 113 7.02 -4.34 -20.18
CA GLY A 113 8.18 -5.13 -19.75
C GLY A 113 8.28 -6.53 -20.37
N THR A 114 7.27 -7.05 -21.09
CA THR A 114 7.37 -8.27 -21.91
C THR A 114 7.88 -7.96 -23.30
N GLU A 115 7.45 -6.85 -23.88
CA GLU A 115 7.88 -6.45 -25.22
C GLU A 115 9.31 -5.91 -25.21
N VAL A 116 9.70 -5.14 -24.16
CA VAL A 116 11.05 -4.56 -24.08
C VAL A 116 12.16 -5.63 -24.12
N ILE A 117 11.95 -6.79 -23.49
CA ILE A 117 12.96 -7.88 -23.53
C ILE A 117 12.99 -8.58 -24.90
N LYS A 118 11.91 -8.62 -25.65
CA LYS A 118 11.89 -9.14 -27.01
C LYS A 118 12.66 -8.22 -27.96
N ASP A 119 12.42 -6.90 -27.86
CA ASP A 119 12.95 -5.91 -28.78
C ASP A 119 14.43 -5.58 -28.49
N TYR A 120 14.81 -5.46 -27.24
CA TYR A 120 16.16 -5.05 -26.80
C TYR A 120 17.00 -6.22 -26.23
N GLY A 121 16.42 -7.37 -25.97
CA GLY A 121 17.12 -8.49 -25.32
C GLY A 121 18.30 -9.01 -26.13
N LYS A 122 18.21 -9.05 -27.45
CA LYS A 122 19.33 -9.47 -28.31
C LYS A 122 20.53 -8.50 -28.19
N GLU A 123 20.29 -7.19 -28.35
CA GLU A 123 21.35 -6.18 -28.21
C GLU A 123 21.94 -6.17 -26.79
N HIS A 124 21.08 -6.35 -25.76
CA HIS A 124 21.56 -6.48 -24.38
C HIS A 124 22.53 -7.66 -24.22
N VAL A 125 22.20 -8.83 -24.73
CA VAL A 125 23.06 -10.03 -24.64
C VAL A 125 24.40 -9.82 -25.40
N GLU A 126 24.36 -9.17 -26.55
CA GLU A 126 25.53 -8.90 -27.37
C GLU A 126 26.45 -7.81 -26.80
N THR A 127 25.88 -6.82 -26.10
CA THR A 127 26.62 -5.60 -25.67
C THR A 127 26.85 -5.49 -24.18
N GLY A 128 26.07 -6.22 -23.36
CA GLY A 128 26.05 -6.08 -21.90
C GLY A 128 25.45 -4.77 -21.38
N LYS A 129 24.83 -3.94 -22.24
CA LYS A 129 24.12 -2.71 -21.83
C LYS A 129 22.82 -3.06 -21.10
N LEU A 130 22.49 -2.31 -20.06
CA LEU A 130 21.25 -2.50 -19.28
C LEU A 130 20.02 -1.97 -20.04
N ILE A 131 18.92 -2.70 -20.01
CA ILE A 131 17.64 -2.24 -20.59
C ILE A 131 16.92 -1.39 -19.55
N VAL A 132 16.93 -0.07 -19.72
CA VAL A 132 16.23 0.89 -18.84
C VAL A 132 14.90 1.29 -19.47
N TYR A 133 13.79 1.22 -18.72
CA TYR A 133 12.48 1.63 -19.19
C TYR A 133 11.57 2.05 -18.04
N THR A 134 10.44 2.67 -18.37
CA THR A 134 9.43 3.10 -17.40
C THR A 134 8.04 2.65 -17.83
N SER A 135 7.01 3.02 -17.07
CA SER A 135 5.60 2.83 -17.38
C SER A 135 4.81 4.09 -17.04
N ALA A 136 3.48 4.03 -17.04
CA ALA A 136 2.64 5.13 -16.55
C ALA A 136 2.82 5.42 -15.06
N ASP A 137 3.29 4.41 -14.30
CA ASP A 137 3.61 4.56 -12.88
C ASP A 137 4.93 5.29 -12.66
N SER A 138 5.16 5.73 -11.41
CA SER A 138 6.42 6.33 -10.97
C SER A 138 7.49 5.25 -10.72
N VAL A 139 8.08 4.71 -11.78
CA VAL A 139 9.02 3.59 -11.71
C VAL A 139 10.21 3.75 -12.65
N PHE A 140 11.39 3.31 -12.20
CA PHE A 140 12.60 3.10 -13.00
C PHE A 140 12.86 1.59 -13.06
N GLN A 141 12.79 0.99 -14.23
CA GLN A 141 12.91 -0.46 -14.38
C GLN A 141 14.19 -0.80 -15.14
N VAL A 142 14.93 -1.78 -14.64
CA VAL A 142 16.16 -2.28 -15.24
C VAL A 142 15.99 -3.75 -15.56
N ALA A 143 15.94 -4.10 -16.85
CA ALA A 143 15.92 -5.50 -17.27
C ALA A 143 17.31 -5.95 -17.72
N ALA A 144 17.70 -7.18 -17.32
CA ALA A 144 18.96 -7.79 -17.71
C ALA A 144 18.84 -9.31 -17.76
N HIS A 145 19.58 -9.94 -18.66
CA HIS A 145 19.68 -11.39 -18.76
C HIS A 145 20.61 -11.94 -17.66
N GLU A 146 20.17 -12.96 -16.91
CA GLU A 146 20.88 -13.45 -15.72
C GLU A 146 22.28 -14.03 -16.02
N GLU A 147 22.52 -14.51 -17.24
CA GLU A 147 23.86 -14.98 -17.68
C GLU A 147 24.79 -13.85 -18.14
N VAL A 148 24.26 -12.66 -18.44
CA VAL A 148 25.03 -11.47 -18.91
C VAL A 148 25.32 -10.52 -17.76
N VAL A 149 24.33 -10.33 -16.89
CA VAL A 149 24.44 -9.54 -15.68
C VAL A 149 23.94 -10.42 -14.52
N PRO A 150 24.82 -10.95 -13.67
CA PRO A 150 24.43 -11.74 -12.51
C PRO A 150 23.44 -11.00 -11.62
N LEU A 151 22.56 -11.73 -10.96
CA LEU A 151 21.48 -11.13 -10.13
C LEU A 151 21.99 -10.12 -9.10
N GLU A 152 23.08 -10.45 -8.40
CA GLU A 152 23.65 -9.55 -7.39
C GLU A 152 24.18 -8.25 -8.00
N GLU A 153 24.74 -8.31 -9.21
CA GLU A 153 25.17 -7.13 -9.95
C GLU A 153 23.96 -6.28 -10.38
N LEU A 154 22.92 -6.91 -10.94
CA LEU A 154 21.69 -6.22 -11.31
C LEU A 154 21.03 -5.54 -10.08
N TYR A 155 21.04 -6.21 -8.93
CA TYR A 155 20.50 -5.62 -7.70
C TYR A 155 21.37 -4.44 -7.21
N GLU A 156 22.70 -4.51 -7.34
CA GLU A 156 23.56 -3.38 -7.01
C GLU A 156 23.35 -2.21 -7.97
N ASP A 157 23.21 -2.47 -9.27
CA ASP A 157 22.86 -1.46 -10.27
C ASP A 157 21.52 -0.77 -9.91
N CYS A 158 20.53 -1.53 -9.48
CA CYS A 158 19.26 -0.97 -9.00
C CYS A 158 19.41 -0.17 -7.69
N ARG A 159 20.29 -0.57 -6.76
CA ARG A 159 20.62 0.24 -5.58
C ARG A 159 21.32 1.53 -5.95
N ILE A 160 22.19 1.51 -6.95
CA ILE A 160 22.82 2.73 -7.52
C ILE A 160 21.74 3.65 -8.10
N ALA A 161 20.85 3.11 -8.94
CA ALA A 161 19.72 3.89 -9.47
C ALA A 161 18.85 4.47 -8.34
N ARG A 162 18.56 3.70 -7.27
CA ARG A 162 17.78 4.19 -6.12
C ARG A 162 18.46 5.37 -5.40
N LYS A 163 19.79 5.38 -5.32
CA LYS A 163 20.56 6.49 -4.72
C LYS A 163 20.58 7.75 -5.60
N ILE A 164 20.55 7.59 -6.93
CA ILE A 164 20.46 8.69 -7.89
C ILE A 164 19.04 9.30 -7.89
N LEU A 165 18.03 8.46 -7.95
CA LEU A 165 16.63 8.84 -8.11
C LEU A 165 16.00 9.29 -6.78
N THR A 166 16.39 10.45 -6.29
CA THR A 166 15.93 11.09 -5.05
C THR A 166 15.44 12.51 -5.32
N GLY A 167 14.85 13.16 -4.32
CA GLY A 167 14.36 14.53 -4.44
C GLY A 167 13.31 14.67 -5.56
N GLU A 168 13.51 15.56 -6.51
CA GLU A 168 12.59 15.78 -7.63
C GLU A 168 12.50 14.60 -8.60
N HIS A 169 13.54 13.75 -8.66
CA HIS A 169 13.59 12.54 -9.45
C HIS A 169 13.25 11.27 -8.63
N GLY A 170 12.72 11.45 -7.43
CA GLY A 170 12.38 10.37 -6.50
C GLY A 170 11.21 9.52 -6.97
N VAL A 171 11.42 8.64 -7.97
CA VAL A 171 10.41 7.67 -8.38
C VAL A 171 10.07 6.71 -7.24
N GLY A 172 8.82 6.29 -7.17
CA GLY A 172 8.33 5.42 -6.11
C GLY A 172 9.08 4.10 -5.99
N ARG A 173 9.50 3.51 -7.11
CA ARG A 173 10.24 2.24 -7.12
C ARG A 173 11.30 2.21 -8.22
N VAL A 174 12.47 1.64 -7.88
CA VAL A 174 13.41 1.10 -8.85
C VAL A 174 13.20 -0.41 -8.88
N ILE A 175 13.08 -1.03 -10.06
CA ILE A 175 12.69 -2.42 -10.19
C ILE A 175 13.71 -3.20 -11.00
N ALA A 176 14.33 -4.21 -10.39
CA ALA A 176 15.10 -5.21 -11.10
C ALA A 176 14.16 -6.19 -11.82
N ARG A 177 14.38 -6.37 -13.13
CA ARG A 177 13.58 -7.24 -14.01
C ARG A 177 14.46 -8.28 -14.72
N PRO A 178 15.00 -9.26 -14.00
CA PRO A 178 15.82 -10.28 -14.62
C PRO A 178 15.02 -11.17 -15.59
N PHE A 179 15.69 -11.65 -16.63
CA PHE A 179 15.13 -12.55 -17.61
C PHE A 179 16.16 -13.59 -18.05
N VAL A 180 15.69 -14.65 -18.70
CA VAL A 180 16.49 -15.75 -19.24
C VAL A 180 15.97 -16.15 -20.62
N GLY A 181 16.67 -17.08 -21.27
CA GLY A 181 16.29 -17.64 -22.57
C GLY A 181 17.20 -17.17 -23.68
N THR A 182 16.87 -17.53 -24.92
CA THR A 182 17.63 -17.16 -26.12
C THR A 182 16.71 -16.50 -27.13
N TYR A 183 17.27 -15.58 -27.93
CA TYR A 183 16.52 -14.92 -28.98
C TYR A 183 15.82 -15.92 -29.90
N PRO A 184 14.55 -15.74 -30.26
CA PRO A 184 13.65 -14.64 -29.84
C PRO A 184 12.83 -14.93 -28.56
N ASN A 185 13.10 -16.01 -27.83
CA ASN A 185 12.27 -16.53 -26.75
C ASN A 185 12.84 -16.18 -25.37
N TYR A 186 12.73 -14.90 -24.99
CA TYR A 186 13.10 -14.45 -23.63
C TYR A 186 11.92 -14.53 -22.67
N THR A 187 12.20 -14.93 -21.42
CA THR A 187 11.18 -15.04 -20.36
C THR A 187 11.68 -14.39 -19.07
N ARG A 188 10.82 -13.60 -18.42
CA ARG A 188 11.12 -13.03 -17.10
C ARG A 188 11.20 -14.13 -16.05
N THR A 189 12.13 -13.97 -15.13
CA THR A 189 12.27 -14.88 -13.98
C THR A 189 11.44 -14.39 -12.77
N VAL A 190 11.38 -15.24 -11.75
CA VAL A 190 10.77 -14.92 -10.46
C VAL A 190 11.62 -13.98 -9.60
N ASN A 191 12.87 -13.75 -10.00
CA ASN A 191 13.89 -12.97 -9.27
C ASN A 191 13.70 -11.45 -9.41
N ARG A 192 12.47 -11.01 -9.68
CA ARG A 192 12.11 -9.58 -9.61
C ARG A 192 12.37 -9.06 -8.21
N HIS A 193 12.98 -7.86 -8.11
CA HIS A 193 13.15 -7.17 -6.84
C HIS A 193 12.83 -5.67 -6.97
N ASP A 194 12.05 -5.14 -6.03
CA ASP A 194 11.63 -3.75 -6.01
C ASP A 194 12.41 -3.00 -4.92
N PHE A 195 13.06 -1.89 -5.28
CA PHE A 195 13.76 -0.97 -4.38
C PHE A 195 12.90 0.28 -4.21
N SER A 196 12.11 0.32 -3.15
CA SER A 196 11.17 1.40 -2.89
C SER A 196 11.87 2.69 -2.41
N LEU A 197 11.24 3.82 -2.68
CA LEU A 197 11.61 5.10 -2.09
C LEU A 197 11.28 5.07 -0.59
N MET A 198 12.20 5.55 0.23
CA MET A 198 11.92 5.73 1.65
C MET A 198 10.99 6.93 1.89
N PRO A 199 10.15 6.90 2.93
CA PRO A 199 9.39 8.08 3.34
C PRO A 199 10.30 9.32 3.49
N PRO A 200 9.87 10.49 3.02
CA PRO A 200 10.71 11.70 3.01
C PRO A 200 10.95 12.30 4.40
N LYS A 201 10.16 11.88 5.39
CA LYS A 201 10.27 12.29 6.80
C LYS A 201 10.21 11.05 7.70
N GLU A 202 10.42 11.25 9.00
CA GLU A 202 10.14 10.21 10.01
C GLU A 202 8.64 9.92 10.07
N THR A 203 8.32 8.63 10.15
CA THR A 203 6.96 8.11 10.30
C THR A 203 6.70 7.68 11.74
N ILE A 204 5.45 7.37 12.06
CA ILE A 204 5.12 6.74 13.35
C ILE A 204 5.89 5.42 13.55
N LEU A 205 6.22 4.69 12.47
CA LEU A 205 6.97 3.45 12.53
C LEU A 205 8.38 3.67 13.08
N ASP A 206 9.07 4.73 12.65
CA ASP A 206 10.39 5.11 13.14
C ASP A 206 10.33 5.46 14.63
N THR A 207 9.31 6.22 15.01
CA THR A 207 9.12 6.68 16.39
C THR A 207 8.80 5.51 17.32
N LEU A 208 7.93 4.59 16.91
CA LEU A 208 7.62 3.36 17.64
C LEU A 208 8.88 2.52 17.87
N LYS A 209 9.64 2.28 16.80
CA LYS A 209 10.90 1.50 16.88
C LYS A 209 11.91 2.15 17.83
N ARG A 210 12.05 3.49 17.80
CA ARG A 210 12.93 4.24 18.71
C ARG A 210 12.47 4.16 20.16
N ALA A 211 11.15 4.06 20.38
CA ALA A 211 10.54 3.84 21.70
C ALA A 211 10.51 2.36 22.11
N GLU A 212 11.29 1.50 21.45
CA GLU A 212 11.41 0.07 21.72
C GLU A 212 10.05 -0.67 21.64
N LYS A 213 9.13 -0.16 20.80
CA LYS A 213 7.86 -0.80 20.51
C LYS A 213 7.98 -1.70 19.28
N ASP A 214 7.19 -2.75 19.28
CA ASP A 214 7.09 -3.61 18.10
C ASP A 214 6.41 -2.88 16.93
N VAL A 215 6.98 -3.03 15.74
CA VAL A 215 6.39 -2.61 14.47
C VAL A 215 6.40 -3.80 13.53
N ILE A 216 5.27 -4.48 13.49
CA ILE A 216 5.11 -5.72 12.73
C ILE A 216 4.40 -5.39 11.42
N GLY A 217 5.08 -5.60 10.29
CA GLY A 217 4.52 -5.44 8.95
C GLY A 217 4.02 -6.78 8.40
N VAL A 218 2.78 -6.83 7.91
CA VAL A 218 2.20 -8.00 7.21
C VAL A 218 1.76 -7.58 5.81
N GLY A 219 2.08 -8.38 4.82
CA GLY A 219 1.84 -8.04 3.41
C GLY A 219 2.97 -7.20 2.82
N LYS A 220 2.65 -6.17 2.05
CA LYS A 220 3.65 -5.29 1.39
C LYS A 220 4.20 -4.16 2.29
N ILE A 221 3.91 -4.14 3.57
CA ILE A 221 4.31 -3.04 4.46
C ILE A 221 5.83 -2.82 4.44
N TYR A 222 6.62 -3.90 4.49
CA TYR A 222 8.08 -3.78 4.42
C TYR A 222 8.55 -3.06 3.15
N ASP A 223 7.98 -3.43 2.00
CA ASP A 223 8.36 -2.84 0.71
C ASP A 223 7.90 -1.38 0.59
N ILE A 224 6.69 -1.06 1.07
CA ILE A 224 6.11 0.29 1.05
C ILE A 224 6.97 1.29 1.84
N PHE A 225 7.52 0.86 2.97
CA PHE A 225 8.37 1.69 3.82
C PHE A 225 9.87 1.45 3.60
N ALA A 226 10.27 0.68 2.58
CA ALA A 226 11.67 0.28 2.34
C ALA A 226 12.36 -0.29 3.59
N GLY A 227 11.62 -1.03 4.42
CA GLY A 227 12.06 -1.61 5.68
C GLY A 227 12.25 -0.62 6.82
N ARG A 228 12.07 0.69 6.59
CA ARG A 228 12.30 1.72 7.58
C ARG A 228 11.27 1.66 8.71
N GLY A 229 11.73 1.73 9.94
CA GLY A 229 10.89 1.71 11.14
C GLY A 229 10.30 0.34 11.51
N ILE A 230 10.47 -0.71 10.68
CA ILE A 230 9.90 -2.04 10.91
C ILE A 230 10.83 -2.88 11.78
N THR A 231 10.27 -3.58 12.77
CA THR A 231 11.01 -4.49 13.66
C THR A 231 10.85 -5.95 13.22
N LYS A 232 9.71 -6.30 12.63
CA LYS A 232 9.41 -7.65 12.13
C LYS A 232 8.53 -7.59 10.90
N THR A 233 8.75 -8.47 9.94
CA THR A 233 7.95 -8.51 8.72
C THR A 233 7.52 -9.92 8.36
N TYR A 234 6.34 -10.00 7.73
CA TYR A 234 5.80 -11.20 7.09
C TYR A 234 5.39 -10.82 5.66
N PRO A 235 6.00 -11.44 4.65
CA PRO A 235 5.77 -11.07 3.25
C PRO A 235 4.34 -11.34 2.83
N ASN A 236 3.93 -10.70 1.72
CA ASN A 236 2.60 -10.88 1.18
C ASN A 236 2.41 -12.29 0.60
N GLU A 237 1.42 -13.01 1.12
CA GLU A 237 1.00 -14.33 0.63
C GLU A 237 -0.49 -14.35 0.20
N GLY A 238 -1.09 -13.17 0.00
CA GLY A 238 -2.50 -12.96 -0.29
C GLY A 238 -3.33 -12.66 0.97
N ASN A 239 -4.53 -12.09 0.77
CA ASN A 239 -5.35 -11.60 1.87
C ASN A 239 -5.66 -12.66 2.93
N GLN A 240 -6.02 -13.87 2.51
CA GLN A 240 -6.37 -14.96 3.43
C GLN A 240 -5.19 -15.28 4.35
N LYS A 241 -4.02 -15.58 3.81
CA LYS A 241 -2.84 -15.93 4.60
C LYS A 241 -2.33 -14.76 5.44
N ASN A 242 -2.41 -13.53 4.91
CA ASN A 242 -2.07 -12.35 5.68
C ASN A 242 -2.95 -12.21 6.93
N MET A 243 -4.26 -12.46 6.82
CA MET A 243 -5.18 -12.44 7.95
C MET A 243 -4.95 -13.63 8.92
N GLU A 244 -4.69 -14.83 8.42
CA GLU A 244 -4.28 -15.99 9.24
C GLU A 244 -3.02 -15.64 10.05
N ARG A 245 -2.03 -14.99 9.43
CA ARG A 245 -0.83 -14.50 10.11
C ARG A 245 -1.14 -13.50 11.22
N VAL A 246 -2.08 -12.59 10.99
CA VAL A 246 -2.53 -11.65 12.03
C VAL A 246 -3.14 -12.40 13.22
N LEU A 247 -4.01 -13.38 12.98
CA LEU A 247 -4.62 -14.19 14.03
C LEU A 247 -3.57 -14.97 14.85
N GLU A 248 -2.53 -15.50 14.19
CA GLU A 248 -1.38 -16.13 14.90
C GLU A 248 -0.59 -15.12 15.74
N LEU A 249 -0.44 -13.87 15.26
CA LEU A 249 0.25 -12.82 16.00
C LEU A 249 -0.53 -12.36 17.23
N MET A 250 -1.86 -12.38 17.20
CA MET A 250 -2.71 -12.04 18.35
C MET A 250 -2.55 -13.02 19.51
N GLU A 251 -2.04 -14.24 19.26
CA GLU A 251 -1.74 -15.24 20.31
C GLU A 251 -0.38 -14.99 20.98
N LYS A 252 0.41 -14.02 20.46
CA LYS A 252 1.72 -13.67 20.96
C LYS A 252 1.68 -12.37 21.78
N GLU A 253 2.57 -12.26 22.74
CA GLU A 253 2.78 -11.00 23.44
C GLU A 253 3.61 -10.04 22.57
N PHE A 254 3.07 -8.84 22.31
CA PHE A 254 3.82 -7.72 21.74
C PHE A 254 3.20 -6.39 22.17
N SER A 255 3.98 -5.33 22.14
CA SER A 255 3.51 -3.98 22.48
C SER A 255 3.92 -3.01 21.39
N GLY A 256 2.95 -2.54 20.59
CA GLY A 256 3.23 -1.64 19.48
C GLY A 256 2.16 -1.72 18.39
N LEU A 257 2.59 -1.75 17.15
CA LEU A 257 1.73 -1.71 15.95
C LEU A 257 1.91 -2.97 15.10
N CYS A 258 0.82 -3.65 14.79
CA CYS A 258 0.75 -4.58 13.68
C CYS A 258 0.07 -3.88 12.50
N PHE A 259 0.85 -3.56 11.47
CA PHE A 259 0.37 -2.89 10.27
C PHE A 259 0.17 -3.90 9.14
N VAL A 260 -1.04 -3.99 8.62
CA VAL A 260 -1.44 -5.04 7.67
C VAL A 260 -1.90 -4.43 6.36
N ASN A 261 -1.36 -4.91 5.24
CA ASN A 261 -1.80 -4.54 3.90
C ASN A 261 -2.47 -5.74 3.21
N LEU A 262 -3.75 -5.61 2.88
CA LEU A 262 -4.54 -6.63 2.18
C LEU A 262 -4.55 -6.33 0.68
N VAL A 263 -3.53 -6.81 0.00
CA VAL A 263 -3.14 -6.40 -1.37
C VAL A 263 -4.09 -6.88 -2.46
N ASP A 264 -4.80 -8.01 -2.25
CA ASP A 264 -5.59 -8.65 -3.30
C ASP A 264 -6.76 -7.79 -3.77
N PHE A 265 -7.30 -6.94 -2.91
CA PHE A 265 -8.38 -6.01 -3.27
C PHE A 265 -8.01 -5.13 -4.45
N ASP A 266 -6.78 -4.64 -4.46
CA ASP A 266 -6.24 -3.83 -5.52
C ASP A 266 -5.67 -4.68 -6.67
N MET A 267 -4.74 -5.57 -6.35
CA MET A 267 -3.91 -6.25 -7.32
C MET A 267 -4.64 -7.34 -8.11
N LEU A 268 -5.56 -8.07 -7.47
CA LEU A 268 -6.29 -9.18 -8.11
C LEU A 268 -7.66 -8.75 -8.64
N TYR A 269 -8.33 -7.80 -7.98
CA TYR A 269 -9.74 -7.49 -8.27
C TYR A 269 -9.93 -6.05 -8.77
N GLY A 270 -9.37 -5.03 -8.09
CA GLY A 270 -9.57 -3.63 -8.41
C GLY A 270 -9.08 -3.26 -9.80
N HIS A 271 -7.81 -3.46 -10.08
CA HIS A 271 -7.21 -3.20 -11.38
C HIS A 271 -7.70 -4.11 -12.53
N ARG A 272 -8.51 -5.12 -12.22
CA ARG A 272 -9.06 -6.07 -13.19
C ARG A 272 -10.56 -5.96 -13.37
N ASN A 273 -11.19 -5.02 -12.68
CA ASN A 273 -12.65 -4.84 -12.70
C ASN A 273 -13.41 -6.14 -12.34
N ASP A 274 -12.84 -6.98 -11.47
CA ASP A 274 -13.45 -8.22 -10.99
C ASP A 274 -14.30 -7.94 -9.75
N ILE A 275 -15.55 -7.54 -9.98
CA ILE A 275 -16.52 -7.23 -8.92
C ILE A 275 -16.81 -8.45 -8.06
N ASP A 276 -17.02 -9.62 -8.67
CA ASP A 276 -17.36 -10.83 -7.95
C ASP A 276 -16.20 -11.32 -7.08
N GLY A 277 -14.96 -11.25 -7.57
CA GLY A 277 -13.77 -11.53 -6.79
C GLY A 277 -13.60 -10.57 -5.62
N TYR A 278 -13.85 -9.29 -5.87
CA TYR A 278 -13.80 -8.25 -4.84
C TYR A 278 -14.81 -8.52 -3.70
N VAL A 279 -16.06 -8.85 -4.07
CA VAL A 279 -17.14 -9.19 -3.11
C VAL A 279 -16.80 -10.44 -2.31
N ARG A 280 -16.32 -11.50 -2.95
CA ARG A 280 -15.87 -12.72 -2.25
C ARG A 280 -14.76 -12.40 -1.24
N ALA A 281 -13.78 -11.58 -1.63
CA ALA A 281 -12.70 -11.17 -0.74
C ALA A 281 -13.20 -10.34 0.44
N LEU A 282 -14.17 -9.43 0.24
CA LEU A 282 -14.79 -8.67 1.33
C LEU A 282 -15.50 -9.58 2.32
N ASN A 283 -16.31 -10.52 1.82
CA ASN A 283 -17.05 -11.47 2.67
C ASN A 283 -16.07 -12.32 3.52
N GLU A 284 -14.97 -12.78 2.93
CA GLU A 284 -13.97 -13.57 3.66
C GLU A 284 -13.23 -12.75 4.71
N VAL A 285 -12.81 -11.53 4.37
CA VAL A 285 -12.12 -10.63 5.31
C VAL A 285 -13.07 -10.20 6.44
N ASP A 286 -14.35 -9.97 6.15
CA ASP A 286 -15.36 -9.68 7.18
C ASP A 286 -15.46 -10.81 8.21
N ARG A 287 -15.50 -12.06 7.74
CA ARG A 287 -15.48 -13.24 8.61
C ARG A 287 -14.24 -13.30 9.49
N GLN A 288 -13.06 -12.99 8.91
CA GLN A 288 -11.80 -12.95 9.65
C GLN A 288 -11.77 -11.83 10.70
N PHE A 289 -12.37 -10.67 10.42
CA PHE A 289 -12.53 -9.62 11.42
C PHE A 289 -13.38 -10.08 12.62
N GLY A 290 -14.45 -10.87 12.39
CA GLY A 290 -15.22 -11.45 13.48
C GLY A 290 -14.36 -12.32 14.42
N ILE A 291 -13.56 -13.22 13.84
CA ILE A 291 -12.62 -14.06 14.61
C ILE A 291 -11.57 -13.22 15.34
N MET A 292 -11.06 -12.16 14.68
CA MET A 292 -10.09 -11.25 15.27
C MET A 292 -10.67 -10.51 16.47
N MET A 293 -11.90 -9.99 16.35
CA MET A 293 -12.56 -9.27 17.44
C MET A 293 -12.81 -10.15 18.67
N GLU A 294 -13.09 -11.44 18.48
CA GLU A 294 -13.23 -12.41 19.59
C GLU A 294 -11.90 -12.67 20.32
N LYS A 295 -10.75 -12.51 19.64
CA LYS A 295 -9.41 -12.72 20.20
C LYS A 295 -8.76 -11.45 20.76
N MET A 296 -9.34 -10.28 20.52
CA MET A 296 -8.79 -9.01 21.00
C MET A 296 -8.75 -8.96 22.53
N LYS A 297 -7.65 -8.48 23.07
CA LYS A 297 -7.48 -8.17 24.49
C LYS A 297 -8.12 -6.81 24.81
N GLU A 298 -8.30 -6.53 26.08
CA GLU A 298 -8.92 -5.28 26.55
C GLU A 298 -8.15 -4.03 26.07
N GLU A 299 -6.83 -4.12 25.99
CA GLU A 299 -5.95 -3.06 25.54
C GLU A 299 -5.76 -2.97 24.02
N ASP A 300 -6.35 -3.85 23.23
CA ASP A 300 -6.21 -3.81 21.77
C ASP A 300 -7.15 -2.79 21.13
N ILE A 301 -6.63 -2.10 20.12
CA ILE A 301 -7.44 -1.26 19.21
C ILE A 301 -7.28 -1.78 17.79
N LEU A 302 -8.40 -2.06 17.13
CA LEU A 302 -8.47 -2.33 15.71
C LEU A 302 -8.87 -1.06 14.96
N ILE A 303 -8.06 -0.66 13.97
CA ILE A 303 -8.38 0.42 13.03
C ILE A 303 -8.45 -0.18 11.63
N ILE A 304 -9.60 -0.06 10.99
CA ILE A 304 -9.83 -0.51 9.61
C ILE A 304 -9.95 0.72 8.72
N THR A 305 -9.10 0.81 7.70
CA THR A 305 -9.07 1.94 6.77
C THR A 305 -8.59 1.48 5.39
N ALA A 306 -8.47 2.42 4.43
CA ALA A 306 -7.80 2.18 3.15
C ALA A 306 -6.76 3.27 2.88
N ASP A 307 -5.79 2.94 2.06
CA ASP A 307 -4.69 3.80 1.64
C ASP A 307 -5.01 4.65 0.40
N HIS A 308 -5.99 4.27 -0.37
CA HIS A 308 -6.56 5.00 -1.51
C HIS A 308 -7.90 4.41 -1.92
N GLY A 309 -8.54 5.06 -2.84
CA GLY A 309 -9.69 4.50 -3.52
C GLY A 309 -9.28 3.56 -4.68
N CYS A 310 -10.00 2.46 -4.96
CA CYS A 310 -9.85 1.55 -6.10
C CYS A 310 -11.19 0.87 -6.44
N ASP A 311 -12.01 1.30 -7.44
CA ASP A 311 -13.36 0.78 -7.79
C ASP A 311 -13.32 -0.27 -8.91
N PRO A 312 -13.70 -1.52 -8.65
CA PRO A 312 -13.78 -2.53 -9.69
C PRO A 312 -14.92 -2.29 -10.70
N GLY A 313 -15.83 -1.35 -10.41
CA GLY A 313 -16.92 -0.96 -11.31
C GLY A 313 -16.67 0.32 -12.11
N PHE A 314 -15.56 1.02 -11.87
CA PHE A 314 -15.23 2.25 -12.58
C PHE A 314 -14.63 1.98 -13.97
N LYS A 315 -14.91 2.86 -14.94
CA LYS A 315 -14.27 2.79 -16.25
C LYS A 315 -12.80 3.23 -16.14
N GLY A 316 -11.91 2.27 -15.96
CA GLY A 316 -10.48 2.49 -15.80
C GLY A 316 -9.87 1.49 -14.83
N THR A 317 -8.55 1.47 -14.78
CA THR A 317 -7.78 0.56 -13.91
C THR A 317 -6.90 1.35 -12.95
N ASP A 318 -7.15 2.66 -12.79
CA ASP A 318 -6.34 3.55 -11.95
C ASP A 318 -7.01 3.78 -10.59
N HIS A 319 -6.21 4.16 -9.59
CA HIS A 319 -6.71 4.54 -8.27
C HIS A 319 -7.51 5.85 -8.34
N SER A 320 -8.49 5.98 -7.49
CA SER A 320 -9.30 7.19 -7.36
C SER A 320 -8.98 7.94 -6.07
N ARG A 321 -9.13 9.26 -6.11
CA ARG A 321 -8.94 10.13 -4.95
C ARG A 321 -10.27 10.34 -4.26
N GLU A 322 -10.41 9.78 -3.09
CA GLU A 322 -11.71 9.67 -2.44
C GLU A 322 -11.58 9.55 -0.92
N TYR A 323 -12.69 9.74 -0.18
CA TYR A 323 -12.73 9.44 1.24
C TYR A 323 -12.58 7.93 1.50
N THR A 324 -11.78 7.56 2.49
CA THR A 324 -11.65 6.18 2.94
C THR A 324 -12.37 5.98 4.27
N PRO A 325 -12.88 4.78 4.60
CA PRO A 325 -13.48 4.52 5.90
C PRO A 325 -12.43 4.56 7.00
N CYS A 326 -12.87 4.93 8.19
CA CYS A 326 -12.12 4.78 9.43
C CYS A 326 -13.05 4.14 10.46
N LEU A 327 -12.84 2.85 10.76
CA LEU A 327 -13.61 2.12 11.74
C LEU A 327 -12.68 1.75 12.90
N CYS A 328 -13.01 2.19 14.12
CA CYS A 328 -12.18 1.98 15.30
C CYS A 328 -12.94 1.17 16.34
N TYR A 329 -12.43 -0.02 16.66
CA TYR A 329 -13.04 -0.94 17.62
C TYR A 329 -12.05 -1.34 18.71
N GLY A 330 -12.52 -1.47 19.94
CA GLY A 330 -11.77 -1.94 21.09
C GLY A 330 -12.60 -1.88 22.37
N ALA A 331 -12.25 -2.69 23.37
CA ALA A 331 -13.01 -2.77 24.63
C ALA A 331 -13.08 -1.43 25.36
N ASN A 332 -12.01 -0.65 25.31
CA ASN A 332 -11.90 0.65 25.94
C ASN A 332 -12.38 1.82 25.06
N LEU A 333 -12.90 1.55 23.88
CA LEU A 333 -13.45 2.56 23.00
C LEU A 333 -14.97 2.77 23.21
N ARG A 334 -15.41 3.98 22.94
CA ARG A 334 -16.82 4.33 22.86
C ARG A 334 -17.47 3.57 21.71
N GLN A 335 -18.78 3.44 21.77
CA GLN A 335 -19.60 2.81 20.72
C GLN A 335 -20.53 3.83 20.07
N GLY A 336 -20.73 3.70 18.76
CA GLY A 336 -21.67 4.53 18.01
C GLY A 336 -21.24 5.99 17.84
N VAL A 337 -19.93 6.31 18.01
CA VAL A 337 -19.42 7.67 17.80
C VAL A 337 -19.14 7.88 16.32
N ASP A 338 -19.81 8.89 15.75
CA ASP A 338 -19.53 9.38 14.40
C ASP A 338 -18.39 10.42 14.45
N LEU A 339 -17.24 10.09 13.88
CA LEU A 339 -16.06 10.96 13.77
C LEU A 339 -16.18 11.97 12.63
N GLY A 340 -17.28 11.92 11.86
CA GLY A 340 -17.47 12.77 10.69
C GLY A 340 -16.43 12.53 9.60
N ILE A 341 -15.95 13.65 9.02
CA ILE A 341 -14.89 13.63 8.01
C ILE A 341 -13.59 14.12 8.65
N ARG A 342 -12.61 13.24 8.71
CA ARG A 342 -11.23 13.57 9.13
C ARG A 342 -10.47 14.15 7.95
N SER A 343 -9.72 15.21 8.19
CA SER A 343 -9.04 15.97 7.14
C SER A 343 -7.80 15.30 6.57
N SER A 344 -7.28 14.24 7.20
CA SER A 344 -6.09 13.51 6.71
C SER A 344 -6.05 12.07 7.21
N PHE A 345 -5.44 11.18 6.45
CA PHE A 345 -5.08 9.83 6.91
C PHE A 345 -4.03 9.87 8.04
N ALA A 346 -3.24 10.94 8.12
CA ALA A 346 -2.21 11.14 9.13
C ALA A 346 -2.77 11.24 10.56
N ASP A 347 -4.06 11.51 10.72
CA ASP A 347 -4.75 11.50 12.01
C ASP A 347 -4.66 10.13 12.70
N ILE A 348 -4.52 9.04 11.92
CA ILE A 348 -4.33 7.68 12.46
C ILE A 348 -2.99 7.59 13.19
N ALA A 349 -1.89 8.07 12.60
CA ALA A 349 -0.56 8.04 13.23
C ALA A 349 -0.54 8.80 14.55
N GLN A 350 -1.14 9.98 14.59
CA GLN A 350 -1.27 10.77 15.81
C GLN A 350 -2.10 10.06 16.88
N THR A 351 -3.18 9.40 16.47
CA THR A 351 -4.03 8.62 17.39
C THR A 351 -3.28 7.42 17.96
N ILE A 352 -2.50 6.72 17.14
CA ILE A 352 -1.61 5.61 17.58
C ILE A 352 -0.58 6.12 18.59
N ALA A 353 0.08 7.25 18.29
CA ALA A 353 1.05 7.86 19.17
C ALA A 353 0.47 8.23 20.54
N GLN A 354 -0.70 8.86 20.54
CA GLN A 354 -1.44 9.21 21.76
C GLN A 354 -1.83 7.98 22.58
N TYR A 355 -2.33 6.92 21.90
CA TYR A 355 -2.71 5.67 22.55
C TYR A 355 -1.53 4.97 23.22
N LEU A 356 -0.40 4.89 22.51
CA LEU A 356 0.83 4.28 23.01
C LEU A 356 1.67 5.22 23.90
N LYS A 357 1.18 6.45 24.16
CA LYS A 357 1.80 7.48 25.00
C LYS A 357 3.22 7.82 24.54
N ILE A 358 3.39 8.05 23.26
CA ILE A 358 4.67 8.36 22.61
C ILE A 358 4.57 9.75 21.98
N GLU A 359 5.62 10.55 22.12
CA GLU A 359 5.73 11.83 21.40
C GLU A 359 6.00 11.56 19.91
N PHE A 360 5.16 12.12 19.06
CA PHE A 360 5.27 12.03 17.60
C PHE A 360 5.04 13.39 16.96
N SER A 361 5.97 13.83 16.14
CA SER A 361 5.96 15.14 15.47
C SER A 361 5.55 15.06 13.98
N GLY A 362 4.88 13.98 13.56
CA GLY A 362 4.35 13.84 12.19
C GLY A 362 3.14 14.73 11.93
N ASP A 363 2.69 14.67 10.67
CA ASP A 363 1.49 15.38 10.23
C ASP A 363 0.21 14.77 10.87
N GLY A 364 -0.93 15.48 10.78
CA GLY A 364 -2.24 15.05 11.26
C GLY A 364 -2.63 15.52 12.65
N THR A 365 -3.85 15.20 13.04
CA THR A 365 -4.45 15.53 14.35
C THR A 365 -5.09 14.29 14.95
N GLY A 366 -4.59 13.84 16.10
CA GLY A 366 -5.09 12.64 16.78
C GLY A 366 -6.53 12.84 17.31
N PHE A 367 -7.30 11.79 17.24
CA PHE A 367 -8.70 11.74 17.70
C PHE A 367 -8.92 10.77 18.87
N LEU A 368 -7.86 10.40 19.59
CA LEU A 368 -7.96 9.44 20.69
C LEU A 368 -9.00 9.86 21.74
N GLN A 369 -9.02 11.14 22.12
CA GLN A 369 -9.96 11.65 23.13
C GLN A 369 -11.44 11.55 22.69
N GLU A 370 -11.70 11.54 21.39
CA GLU A 370 -13.04 11.40 20.83
C GLU A 370 -13.56 9.95 20.94
N ILE A 371 -12.65 8.96 20.87
CA ILE A 371 -12.98 7.54 20.82
C ILE A 371 -12.81 6.79 22.15
N MET A 372 -12.01 7.29 23.10
CA MET A 372 -11.83 6.65 24.42
C MET A 372 -13.06 6.84 25.32
N LYS A 373 -13.36 5.82 26.15
CA LYS A 373 -14.39 5.87 27.20
C LYS A 373 -14.03 6.84 28.31
#